data_ae7b75e3ec67a38838a353e846e9e18d
#
_entry.id   ae7b75e3ec67a38838a353e846e9e18d
#
_cell.length_a   1.000
_cell.length_b   1.000
_cell.length_c   1.000
_cell.angle_alpha   90.00
_cell.angle_beta   90.00
_cell.angle_gamma   90.00
#
_symmetry.space_group_name_H-M   'P 1'
#
loop_
_entity.id
_entity.type
_entity.pdbx_description
1 polymer ?
#
loop_
_entity_poly.entity_id
_entity_poly.type
_entity_poly.pdbx_seq_one_letter_code
_entity_poly.pdbx_strand_id
1 'polypeptide(L)'
;MVRLRESDFRTGLELLGAMQECSRDVASFARAGVERLPRLVASEFTTLSICHLASGRREVYGLPAGALSADERAAFDRHFHQHPLVRFHGYQGGGVTQRISDSVPFAQFRESPLYNEYYRRVRIDHAIALPIYVRDRLLVSFVLNRTRRDFTDRERALLDLLRPHLARVYQKTRTSNRLTRREAEVLRWVAAGKSDAQIGAILGISARTVQKHLEHAYQKLGVENRTAAAMRASMAP
;
A
#
# COMPACT_ATOMS: atom_id res chain seq x y z
N MET A 1 23.22 -16.09 14.43
CA MET A 1 21.77 -16.15 14.66
C MET A 1 21.31 -14.80 15.21
N VAL A 2 20.35 -14.12 14.57
CA VAL A 2 19.85 -12.81 15.01
C VAL A 2 19.03 -13.01 16.30
N ARG A 3 19.36 -12.26 17.36
CA ARG A 3 18.65 -12.33 18.66
C ARG A 3 17.70 -11.13 18.79
N LEU A 4 16.40 -11.38 18.84
CA LEU A 4 15.37 -10.40 19.16
C LEU A 4 15.23 -10.29 20.70
N ARG A 5 14.84 -9.11 21.19
CA ARG A 5 14.64 -8.82 22.61
C ARG A 5 13.16 -8.93 22.95
N GLU A 6 12.84 -9.14 24.22
CA GLU A 6 11.44 -9.14 24.70
C GLU A 6 10.72 -7.83 24.36
N SER A 7 11.41 -6.69 24.46
CA SER A 7 10.88 -5.38 24.07
C SER A 7 10.45 -5.31 22.62
N ASP A 8 11.15 -6.02 21.72
CA ASP A 8 10.80 -6.05 20.28
C ASP A 8 9.45 -6.74 20.05
N PHE A 9 9.23 -7.84 20.75
CA PHE A 9 7.95 -8.57 20.69
C PHE A 9 6.80 -7.74 21.26
N ARG A 10 7.01 -7.08 22.40
CA ARG A 10 6.00 -6.22 23.02
C ARG A 10 5.59 -5.09 22.08
N THR A 11 6.55 -4.31 21.60
CA THR A 11 6.29 -3.20 20.66
C THR A 11 5.67 -3.71 19.35
N GLY A 12 6.12 -4.87 18.86
CA GLY A 12 5.53 -5.51 17.67
C GLY A 12 4.07 -5.89 17.87
N LEU A 13 3.70 -6.49 19.02
CA LEU A 13 2.31 -6.85 19.33
C LEU A 13 1.42 -5.63 19.50
N GLU A 14 1.90 -4.58 20.18
CA GLU A 14 1.18 -3.31 20.30
C GLU A 14 0.90 -2.67 18.93
N LEU A 15 1.90 -2.68 18.04
CA LEU A 15 1.75 -2.22 16.67
C LEU A 15 0.67 -3.02 15.93
N LEU A 16 0.72 -4.35 16.01
CA LEU A 16 -0.25 -5.22 15.32
C LEU A 16 -1.66 -5.02 15.84
N GLY A 17 -1.85 -4.89 17.16
CA GLY A 17 -3.15 -4.60 17.79
C GLY A 17 -3.72 -3.29 17.24
N ALA A 18 -2.94 -2.22 17.31
CA ALA A 18 -3.35 -0.92 16.79
C ALA A 18 -3.63 -0.92 15.27
N MET A 19 -2.83 -1.67 14.50
CA MET A 19 -3.08 -1.83 13.06
C MET A 19 -4.42 -2.54 12.78
N GLN A 20 -4.76 -3.56 13.58
CA GLN A 20 -6.03 -4.29 13.42
C GLN A 20 -7.24 -3.42 13.76
N GLU A 21 -7.15 -2.60 14.80
CA GLU A 21 -8.24 -1.72 15.25
C GLU A 21 -8.47 -0.53 14.30
N CYS A 22 -7.39 0.08 13.82
CA CYS A 22 -7.45 1.32 13.03
C CYS A 22 -7.65 1.09 11.53
N SER A 23 -7.40 -0.11 11.00
CA SER A 23 -7.36 -0.36 9.55
C SER A 23 -8.72 -0.75 8.99
N ARG A 24 -9.54 0.23 8.66
CA ARG A 24 -10.85 0.03 8.02
C ARG A 24 -10.75 -0.08 6.50
N ASP A 25 -9.81 0.63 5.91
CA ASP A 25 -9.52 0.69 4.47
C ASP A 25 -8.00 0.79 4.22
N VAL A 26 -7.60 0.81 2.96
CA VAL A 26 -6.17 0.89 2.58
C VAL A 26 -5.52 2.19 3.07
N ALA A 27 -6.24 3.31 3.07
CA ALA A 27 -5.70 4.60 3.50
C ALA A 27 -5.45 4.64 5.01
N SER A 28 -6.40 4.17 5.83
CA SER A 28 -6.25 4.07 7.29
C SER A 28 -5.18 3.03 7.66
N PHE A 29 -5.08 1.90 6.96
CA PHE A 29 -4.00 0.93 7.11
C PHE A 29 -2.63 1.56 6.81
N ALA A 30 -2.52 2.29 5.70
CA ALA A 30 -1.28 2.98 5.33
C ALA A 30 -0.86 3.99 6.40
N ARG A 31 -1.78 4.85 6.84
CA ARG A 31 -1.54 5.85 7.88
C ARG A 31 -1.06 5.19 9.18
N ALA A 32 -1.78 4.19 9.65
CA ALA A 32 -1.43 3.48 10.88
C ALA A 32 -0.03 2.86 10.81
N GLY A 33 0.34 2.26 9.68
CA GLY A 33 1.66 1.66 9.49
C GLY A 33 2.78 2.70 9.39
N VAL A 34 2.56 3.77 8.61
CA VAL A 34 3.53 4.88 8.46
C VAL A 34 3.84 5.56 9.79
N GLU A 35 2.85 5.75 10.65
CA GLU A 35 3.03 6.38 11.96
C GLU A 35 3.69 5.47 13.00
N ARG A 36 3.50 4.15 12.89
CA ARG A 36 3.89 3.21 13.96
C ARG A 36 5.14 2.41 13.67
N LEU A 37 5.40 2.03 12.40
CA LEU A 37 6.61 1.28 12.05
C LEU A 37 7.92 2.00 12.46
N PRO A 38 8.04 3.34 12.38
CA PRO A 38 9.24 4.05 12.85
C PRO A 38 9.52 3.91 14.34
N ARG A 39 8.53 3.58 15.15
CA ARG A 39 8.71 3.31 16.59
C ARG A 39 9.39 1.98 16.87
N LEU A 40 9.25 1.05 15.94
CA LEU A 40 9.84 -0.28 16.02
C LEU A 40 11.20 -0.34 15.30
N VAL A 41 11.27 0.23 14.11
CA VAL A 41 12.47 0.34 13.27
C VAL A 41 12.61 1.80 12.86
N ALA A 42 13.49 2.53 13.53
CA ALA A 42 13.69 3.95 13.32
C ALA A 42 13.95 4.26 11.84
N SER A 43 13.28 5.26 11.29
CA SER A 43 13.42 5.73 9.90
C SER A 43 13.03 7.19 9.81
N GLU A 44 13.66 7.95 8.92
CA GLU A 44 13.30 9.34 8.67
C GLU A 44 12.03 9.44 7.83
N PHE A 45 11.85 8.49 6.92
CA PHE A 45 10.66 8.39 6.08
C PHE A 45 10.15 6.96 6.03
N THR A 46 8.86 6.80 6.28
CA THR A 46 8.15 5.54 6.04
C THR A 46 6.99 5.78 5.11
N THR A 47 6.84 4.95 4.11
CA THR A 47 5.74 5.01 3.15
C THR A 47 5.10 3.65 2.97
N LEU A 48 3.82 3.62 2.58
CA LEU A 48 3.22 2.46 1.92
C LEU A 48 3.20 2.73 0.42
N SER A 49 3.88 1.89 -0.34
CA SER A 49 3.91 1.95 -1.81
C SER A 49 3.05 0.84 -2.40
N ILE A 50 2.17 1.19 -3.31
CA ILE A 50 1.36 0.27 -4.11
C ILE A 50 1.84 0.40 -5.55
N CYS A 51 2.51 -0.63 -6.05
CA CYS A 51 3.16 -0.63 -7.35
C CYS A 51 2.45 -1.57 -8.33
N HIS A 52 1.96 -1.05 -9.44
CA HIS A 52 1.40 -1.81 -10.55
C HIS A 52 2.53 -2.23 -11.49
N LEU A 53 3.01 -3.46 -11.35
CA LEU A 53 4.21 -3.95 -12.04
C LEU A 53 4.10 -3.96 -13.58
N ALA A 54 2.88 -4.03 -14.13
CA ALA A 54 2.68 -4.03 -15.57
C ALA A 54 2.82 -2.63 -16.20
N SER A 55 2.33 -1.60 -15.51
CA SER A 55 2.30 -0.21 -16.01
C SER A 55 3.39 0.68 -15.41
N GLY A 56 4.11 0.20 -14.38
CA GLY A 56 5.03 1.02 -13.60
C GLY A 56 4.35 2.09 -12.72
N ARG A 57 3.00 2.17 -12.74
CA ARG A 57 2.26 3.15 -11.94
C ARG A 57 2.42 2.84 -10.45
N ARG A 58 2.66 3.90 -9.67
CA ARG A 58 2.84 3.82 -8.22
C ARG A 58 1.91 4.78 -7.49
N GLU A 59 1.27 4.28 -6.44
CA GLU A 59 0.57 5.07 -5.43
C GLU A 59 1.38 5.04 -4.13
N VAL A 60 1.55 6.19 -3.48
CA VAL A 60 2.37 6.30 -2.27
C VAL A 60 1.59 7.02 -1.18
N TYR A 61 1.49 6.38 -0.03
CA TYR A 61 0.91 6.93 1.19
C TYR A 61 2.03 7.26 2.18
N GLY A 62 1.86 8.32 2.97
CA GLY A 62 2.80 8.70 4.04
C GLY A 62 3.80 9.78 3.65
N LEU A 63 3.79 10.27 2.41
CA LEU A 63 4.53 11.46 2.03
C LEU A 63 3.67 12.71 2.30
N PRO A 64 4.24 13.76 2.92
CA PRO A 64 3.59 15.06 2.99
C PRO A 64 3.26 15.60 1.58
N ALA A 65 2.21 16.40 1.47
CA ALA A 65 1.88 17.05 0.20
C ALA A 65 3.10 17.90 -0.24
N GLY A 66 3.54 17.72 -1.49
CA GLY A 66 4.70 18.44 -2.03
C GLY A 66 6.08 17.91 -1.61
N ALA A 67 6.16 16.82 -0.84
CA ALA A 67 7.45 16.22 -0.42
C ALA A 67 8.31 15.73 -1.60
N LEU A 68 7.70 15.41 -2.72
CA LEU A 68 8.37 15.07 -3.97
C LEU A 68 7.92 16.04 -5.08
N SER A 69 8.85 16.65 -5.76
CA SER A 69 8.62 17.42 -6.98
C SER A 69 8.12 16.52 -8.12
N ALA A 70 7.60 17.13 -9.19
CA ALA A 70 7.22 16.39 -10.40
C ALA A 70 8.42 15.66 -11.02
N ASP A 71 9.60 16.32 -11.01
CA ASP A 71 10.85 15.78 -11.57
C ASP A 71 11.36 14.58 -10.78
N GLU A 72 11.27 14.61 -9.45
CA GLU A 72 11.67 13.49 -8.60
C GLU A 72 10.74 12.27 -8.79
N ARG A 73 9.45 12.50 -8.95
CA ARG A 73 8.51 11.43 -9.31
C ARG A 73 8.84 10.83 -10.67
N ALA A 74 9.04 11.68 -11.68
CA ALA A 74 9.41 11.25 -13.03
C ALA A 74 10.76 10.51 -13.06
N ALA A 75 11.73 10.95 -12.25
CA ALA A 75 13.01 10.26 -12.12
C ALA A 75 12.83 8.84 -11.54
N PHE A 76 12.03 8.69 -10.49
CA PHE A 76 11.73 7.36 -9.97
C PHE A 76 11.03 6.47 -11.00
N ASP A 77 10.03 6.99 -11.72
CA ASP A 77 9.23 6.25 -12.68
C ASP A 77 10.10 5.76 -13.87
N ARG A 78 11.08 6.55 -14.34
CA ARG A 78 12.05 6.12 -15.36
C ARG A 78 12.86 4.89 -14.95
N HIS A 79 13.20 4.79 -13.66
CA HIS A 79 14.04 3.72 -13.12
C HIS A 79 13.23 2.62 -12.38
N PHE A 80 11.89 2.70 -12.43
CA PHE A 80 11.01 1.81 -11.68
C PHE A 80 11.34 0.33 -11.86
N HIS A 81 11.46 -0.12 -13.11
CA HIS A 81 11.72 -1.53 -13.42
C HIS A 81 13.15 -2.00 -13.06
N GLN A 82 14.08 -1.05 -12.90
CA GLN A 82 15.47 -1.33 -12.51
C GLN A 82 15.69 -1.21 -11.00
N HIS A 83 14.71 -0.69 -10.25
CA HIS A 83 14.82 -0.47 -8.83
C HIS A 83 15.06 -1.79 -8.08
N PRO A 84 16.14 -1.93 -7.26
CA PRO A 84 16.54 -3.21 -6.65
C PRO A 84 15.40 -3.90 -5.88
N LEU A 85 14.65 -3.15 -5.06
CA LEU A 85 13.55 -3.71 -4.27
C LEU A 85 12.34 -4.10 -5.14
N VAL A 86 12.07 -3.37 -6.23
CA VAL A 86 11.01 -3.73 -7.18
C VAL A 86 11.39 -4.99 -7.95
N ARG A 87 12.64 -5.10 -8.38
CA ARG A 87 13.15 -6.30 -9.05
C ARG A 87 13.07 -7.52 -8.15
N PHE A 88 13.54 -7.41 -6.93
CA PHE A 88 13.56 -8.53 -5.99
C PHE A 88 12.14 -9.00 -5.65
N HIS A 89 11.26 -8.09 -5.22
CA HIS A 89 9.90 -8.47 -4.80
C HIS A 89 8.96 -8.71 -5.97
N GLY A 90 8.99 -7.83 -6.98
CA GLY A 90 8.03 -7.82 -8.06
C GLY A 90 8.29 -8.84 -9.15
N TYR A 91 9.56 -9.07 -9.50
CA TYR A 91 9.93 -9.91 -10.66
C TYR A 91 10.63 -11.21 -10.27
N GLN A 92 11.36 -11.23 -9.16
CA GLN A 92 12.06 -12.45 -8.70
C GLN A 92 11.24 -13.22 -7.64
N GLY A 93 10.10 -12.70 -7.21
CA GLY A 93 9.20 -13.36 -6.26
C GLY A 93 9.70 -13.36 -4.81
N GLY A 94 10.61 -12.46 -4.45
CA GLY A 94 11.14 -12.33 -3.09
C GLY A 94 10.05 -11.96 -2.09
N GLY A 95 9.72 -12.88 -1.18
CA GLY A 95 8.67 -12.71 -0.17
C GLY A 95 9.15 -12.29 1.22
N VAL A 96 10.43 -11.91 1.38
CA VAL A 96 11.05 -11.52 2.64
C VAL A 96 11.40 -10.04 2.63
N THR A 97 11.59 -9.46 3.82
CA THR A 97 12.05 -8.07 3.95
C THR A 97 13.44 -7.92 3.36
N GLN A 98 13.66 -6.91 2.52
CA GLN A 98 14.88 -6.72 1.72
C GLN A 98 15.37 -5.28 1.82
N ARG A 99 16.67 -5.10 2.05
CA ARG A 99 17.38 -3.82 1.92
C ARG A 99 17.88 -3.65 0.48
N ILE A 100 18.10 -2.43 0.05
CA ILE A 100 18.80 -2.20 -1.24
C ILE A 100 20.18 -2.84 -1.20
N SER A 101 20.90 -2.71 -0.09
CA SER A 101 22.24 -3.27 0.13
C SER A 101 22.32 -4.80 0.10
N ASP A 102 21.20 -5.49 0.30
CA ASP A 102 21.17 -6.96 0.13
C ASP A 102 21.23 -7.37 -1.36
N SER A 103 20.84 -6.48 -2.27
CA SER A 103 20.83 -6.74 -3.72
C SER A 103 22.02 -6.12 -4.45
N VAL A 104 22.50 -4.97 -3.97
CA VAL A 104 23.54 -4.17 -4.61
C VAL A 104 24.39 -3.51 -3.53
N PRO A 105 25.76 -3.64 -3.55
CA PRO A 105 26.63 -2.92 -2.64
C PRO A 105 26.39 -1.41 -2.71
N PHE A 106 26.44 -0.73 -1.56
CA PHE A 106 26.13 0.71 -1.49
C PHE A 106 27.01 1.57 -2.40
N ALA A 107 28.30 1.25 -2.51
CA ALA A 107 29.22 1.95 -3.43
C ALA A 107 28.73 1.88 -4.88
N GLN A 108 28.35 0.68 -5.33
CA GLN A 108 27.80 0.46 -6.68
C GLN A 108 26.42 1.12 -6.86
N PHE A 109 25.57 1.10 -5.81
CA PHE A 109 24.27 1.76 -5.86
C PHE A 109 24.42 3.27 -6.07
N ARG A 110 25.39 3.93 -5.41
CA ARG A 110 25.69 5.35 -5.57
C ARG A 110 26.13 5.76 -6.98
N GLU A 111 26.66 4.84 -7.76
CA GLU A 111 27.03 5.08 -9.15
C GLU A 111 25.84 4.94 -10.11
N SER A 112 24.74 4.37 -9.65
CA SER A 112 23.57 4.12 -10.50
C SER A 112 22.83 5.39 -10.88
N PRO A 113 22.21 5.45 -12.08
CA PRO A 113 21.34 6.54 -12.47
C PRO A 113 20.16 6.74 -11.48
N LEU A 114 19.58 5.64 -10.97
CA LEU A 114 18.52 5.68 -9.97
C LEU A 114 18.94 6.45 -8.71
N TYR A 115 20.17 6.20 -8.20
CA TYR A 115 20.66 6.92 -7.03
C TYR A 115 20.85 8.40 -7.34
N ASN A 116 21.53 8.72 -8.44
CA ASN A 116 21.89 10.11 -8.77
C ASN A 116 20.69 10.98 -9.16
N GLU A 117 19.71 10.40 -9.86
CA GLU A 117 18.53 11.15 -10.31
C GLU A 117 17.41 11.22 -9.26
N TYR A 118 17.32 10.26 -8.36
CA TYR A 118 16.26 10.19 -7.37
C TYR A 118 16.77 10.20 -5.92
N TYR A 119 17.47 9.16 -5.47
CA TYR A 119 17.82 8.95 -4.06
C TYR A 119 18.66 10.09 -3.48
N ARG A 120 19.65 10.53 -4.22
CA ARG A 120 20.51 11.67 -3.84
C ARG A 120 19.72 12.97 -3.68
N ARG A 121 18.74 13.23 -4.56
CA ARG A 121 17.92 14.44 -4.53
C ARG A 121 16.99 14.47 -3.31
N VAL A 122 16.36 13.33 -3.01
CA VAL A 122 15.49 13.18 -1.84
C VAL A 122 16.27 12.93 -0.54
N ARG A 123 17.61 12.93 -0.60
CA ARG A 123 18.52 12.76 0.52
C ARG A 123 18.29 11.44 1.30
N ILE A 124 18.10 10.36 0.58
CA ILE A 124 17.96 9.01 1.13
C ILE A 124 19.12 8.16 0.63
N ASP A 125 19.82 7.47 1.53
CA ASP A 125 20.94 6.57 1.18
C ASP A 125 20.55 5.10 1.31
N HIS A 126 19.67 4.78 2.26
CA HIS A 126 19.31 3.40 2.59
C HIS A 126 17.80 3.22 2.60
N ALA A 127 17.35 2.13 2.03
CA ALA A 127 15.94 1.74 2.07
C ALA A 127 15.79 0.24 2.34
N ILE A 128 14.77 -0.09 3.13
CA ILE A 128 14.32 -1.45 3.39
C ILE A 128 12.83 -1.56 3.04
N ALA A 129 12.47 -2.58 2.27
CA ALA A 129 11.08 -2.84 1.93
C ALA A 129 10.55 -4.08 2.66
N LEU A 130 9.40 -3.92 3.26
CA LEU A 130 8.58 -4.94 3.89
C LEU A 130 7.40 -5.27 2.97
N PRO A 131 7.50 -6.32 2.12
CA PRO A 131 6.43 -6.68 1.19
C PRO A 131 5.27 -7.32 1.96
N ILE A 132 4.07 -6.78 1.82
CA ILE A 132 2.86 -7.29 2.48
C ILE A 132 1.88 -7.93 1.51
N TYR A 133 2.03 -7.64 0.21
CA TYR A 133 1.23 -8.26 -0.85
C TYR A 133 1.99 -8.27 -2.18
N VAL A 134 2.13 -9.46 -2.77
CA VAL A 134 2.77 -9.66 -4.08
C VAL A 134 1.93 -10.66 -4.85
N ARG A 135 0.96 -10.21 -5.64
CA ARG A 135 0.09 -11.03 -6.50
C ARG A 135 -0.54 -10.16 -7.59
N ASP A 136 -0.97 -10.78 -8.66
CA ASP A 136 -1.75 -10.13 -9.72
C ASP A 136 -1.05 -8.90 -10.32
N ARG A 137 0.28 -8.97 -10.48
CA ARG A 137 1.13 -7.85 -10.90
C ARG A 137 1.03 -6.61 -10.01
N LEU A 138 0.65 -6.79 -8.76
CA LEU A 138 0.59 -5.77 -7.72
C LEU A 138 1.60 -6.09 -6.63
N LEU A 139 2.48 -5.14 -6.34
CA LEU A 139 3.40 -5.16 -5.21
C LEU A 139 2.97 -4.09 -4.21
N VAL A 140 2.70 -4.49 -2.99
CA VAL A 140 2.41 -3.55 -1.88
C VAL A 140 3.45 -3.75 -0.79
N SER A 141 4.14 -2.68 -0.42
CA SER A 141 5.22 -2.73 0.56
C SER A 141 5.22 -1.49 1.44
N PHE A 142 5.47 -1.67 2.73
CA PHE A 142 6.03 -0.56 3.50
C PHE A 142 7.50 -0.41 3.13
N VAL A 143 7.92 0.83 2.94
CA VAL A 143 9.31 1.18 2.65
C VAL A 143 9.77 2.17 3.71
N LEU A 144 10.81 1.76 4.46
CA LEU A 144 11.45 2.59 5.46
C LEU A 144 12.76 3.11 4.89
N ASN A 145 13.04 4.38 5.11
CA ASN A 145 14.17 5.07 4.48
C ASN A 145 15.02 5.78 5.53
N ARG A 146 16.35 5.79 5.30
CA ARG A 146 17.36 6.43 6.15
C ARG A 146 18.40 7.20 5.33
N THR A 147 18.96 8.24 5.97
CA THR A 147 19.97 9.11 5.36
C THR A 147 21.41 8.70 5.70
N ARG A 148 21.68 8.00 6.80
CA ARG A 148 23.05 7.83 7.29
C ARG A 148 23.49 6.40 7.55
N ARG A 149 22.64 5.55 8.10
CA ARG A 149 23.00 4.20 8.54
C ARG A 149 22.03 3.19 7.93
N ASP A 150 22.58 2.15 7.38
CA ASP A 150 21.77 1.06 6.85
C ASP A 150 21.06 0.28 7.96
N PHE A 151 20.03 -0.44 7.55
CA PHE A 151 19.25 -1.30 8.43
C PHE A 151 20.04 -2.54 8.81
N THR A 152 19.96 -2.93 10.07
CA THR A 152 20.64 -4.10 10.61
C THR A 152 19.88 -5.40 10.31
N ASP A 153 20.56 -6.53 10.41
CA ASP A 153 19.91 -7.85 10.29
C ASP A 153 18.85 -8.08 11.37
N ARG A 154 19.03 -7.48 12.57
CA ARG A 154 18.02 -7.53 13.63
C ARG A 154 16.74 -6.78 13.25
N GLU A 155 16.86 -5.59 12.69
CA GLU A 155 15.72 -4.79 12.22
C GLU A 155 15.00 -5.48 11.07
N ARG A 156 15.74 -6.08 10.14
CA ARG A 156 15.18 -6.89 9.06
C ARG A 156 14.39 -8.09 9.61
N ALA A 157 14.98 -8.86 10.53
CA ALA A 157 14.32 -10.02 11.13
C ALA A 157 13.05 -9.63 11.90
N LEU A 158 13.06 -8.46 12.57
CA LEU A 158 11.91 -7.93 13.28
C LEU A 158 10.76 -7.58 12.31
N LEU A 159 11.07 -6.93 11.21
CA LEU A 159 10.08 -6.64 10.16
C LEU A 159 9.53 -7.93 9.53
N ASP A 160 10.39 -8.93 9.28
CA ASP A 160 9.95 -10.22 8.74
C ASP A 160 9.03 -10.98 9.70
N LEU A 161 9.22 -10.87 11.00
CA LEU A 161 8.33 -11.43 12.01
C LEU A 161 6.92 -10.82 11.91
N LEU A 162 6.83 -9.50 11.68
CA LEU A 162 5.54 -8.79 11.57
C LEU A 162 4.85 -8.97 10.21
N ARG A 163 5.63 -9.24 9.17
CA ARG A 163 5.16 -9.30 7.79
C ARG A 163 3.90 -10.13 7.57
N PRO A 164 3.80 -11.41 8.00
CA PRO A 164 2.62 -12.23 7.76
C PRO A 164 1.36 -11.67 8.43
N HIS A 165 1.52 -11.03 9.58
CA HIS A 165 0.41 -10.43 10.31
C HIS A 165 -0.09 -9.15 9.62
N LEU A 166 0.82 -8.27 9.21
CA LEU A 166 0.48 -7.07 8.43
C LEU A 166 -0.13 -7.42 7.07
N ALA A 167 0.36 -8.47 6.42
CA ALA A 167 -0.23 -8.99 5.18
C ALA A 167 -1.69 -9.43 5.39
N ARG A 168 -1.98 -10.11 6.51
CA ARG A 168 -3.35 -10.52 6.86
C ARG A 168 -4.26 -9.31 7.10
N VAL A 169 -3.79 -8.30 7.86
CA VAL A 169 -4.55 -7.07 8.09
C VAL A 169 -4.84 -6.37 6.76
N TYR A 170 -3.83 -6.21 5.90
CA TYR A 170 -3.99 -5.61 4.58
C TYR A 170 -4.99 -6.37 3.70
N GLN A 171 -4.92 -7.70 3.66
CA GLN A 171 -5.88 -8.52 2.90
C GLN A 171 -7.32 -8.32 3.40
N LYS A 172 -7.51 -8.23 4.71
CA LYS A 172 -8.83 -7.95 5.32
C LYS A 172 -9.34 -6.58 4.89
N THR A 173 -8.52 -5.53 4.93
CA THR A 173 -8.92 -4.19 4.48
C THR A 173 -9.27 -4.15 3.00
N ARG A 174 -8.50 -4.83 2.14
CA ARG A 174 -8.80 -4.96 0.70
C ARG A 174 -10.13 -5.65 0.44
N THR A 175 -10.42 -6.71 1.19
CA THR A 175 -11.65 -7.49 1.02
C THR A 175 -12.86 -6.72 1.54
N SER A 176 -12.72 -6.00 2.65
CA SER A 176 -13.77 -5.16 3.22
C SER A 176 -14.16 -4.01 2.28
N ASN A 177 -13.21 -3.47 1.51
CA ASN A 177 -13.47 -2.41 0.53
C ASN A 177 -13.91 -2.92 -0.85
N ARG A 178 -13.93 -4.25 -1.08
CA ARG A 178 -14.49 -4.78 -2.32
C ARG A 178 -16.00 -4.72 -2.27
N LEU A 179 -16.57 -4.23 -3.37
CA LEU A 179 -18.01 -4.32 -3.58
C LEU A 179 -18.42 -5.80 -3.58
N THR A 180 -19.48 -6.11 -2.85
CA THR A 180 -20.14 -7.41 -3.01
C THR A 180 -20.74 -7.51 -4.41
N ARG A 181 -21.02 -8.72 -4.87
CA ARG A 181 -21.70 -8.93 -6.16
C ARG A 181 -22.97 -8.09 -6.28
N ARG A 182 -23.74 -7.97 -5.19
CA ARG A 182 -25.00 -7.22 -5.17
C ARG A 182 -24.77 -5.71 -5.21
N GLU A 183 -23.80 -5.20 -4.49
CA GLU A 183 -23.42 -3.77 -4.53
C GLU A 183 -22.92 -3.36 -5.93
N ALA A 184 -22.08 -4.21 -6.55
CA ALA A 184 -21.60 -3.98 -7.91
C ALA A 184 -22.75 -4.02 -8.94
N GLU A 185 -23.71 -4.92 -8.76
CA GLU A 185 -24.89 -5.03 -9.62
C GLU A 185 -25.80 -3.79 -9.49
N VAL A 186 -26.05 -3.32 -8.26
CA VAL A 186 -26.79 -2.08 -8.02
C VAL A 186 -26.07 -0.89 -8.66
N LEU A 187 -24.76 -0.77 -8.49
CA LEU A 187 -23.98 0.33 -9.05
C LEU A 187 -23.98 0.35 -10.59
N ARG A 188 -24.00 -0.81 -11.25
CA ARG A 188 -24.13 -0.87 -12.73
C ARG A 188 -25.45 -0.24 -13.18
N TRP A 189 -26.56 -0.48 -12.49
CA TRP A 189 -27.83 0.12 -12.81
C TRP A 189 -27.88 1.62 -12.47
N VAL A 190 -27.17 2.06 -11.42
CA VAL A 190 -26.98 3.49 -11.13
C VAL A 190 -26.21 4.17 -12.27
N ALA A 191 -25.14 3.57 -12.76
CA ALA A 191 -24.36 4.09 -13.90
C ALA A 191 -25.23 4.14 -15.19
N ALA A 192 -26.20 3.22 -15.33
CA ALA A 192 -27.17 3.23 -16.41
C ALA A 192 -28.35 4.22 -16.18
N GLY A 193 -28.29 5.09 -15.15
CA GLY A 193 -29.26 6.14 -14.88
C GLY A 193 -30.58 5.66 -14.26
N LYS A 194 -30.68 4.42 -13.75
CA LYS A 194 -31.90 3.89 -13.13
C LYS A 194 -32.13 4.45 -11.73
N SER A 195 -33.40 4.74 -11.37
CA SER A 195 -33.79 5.11 -10.02
C SER A 195 -33.78 3.89 -9.08
N ASP A 196 -33.79 4.13 -7.75
CA ASP A 196 -33.81 3.05 -6.74
C ASP A 196 -35.05 2.16 -6.88
N ALA A 197 -36.22 2.74 -7.22
CA ALA A 197 -37.42 1.97 -7.50
C ALA A 197 -37.28 1.07 -8.73
N GLN A 198 -36.70 1.60 -9.83
CA GLN A 198 -36.45 0.83 -11.05
C GLN A 198 -35.44 -0.29 -10.80
N ILE A 199 -34.35 0.01 -10.05
CA ILE A 199 -33.34 -0.99 -9.67
C ILE A 199 -33.98 -2.09 -8.80
N GLY A 200 -34.83 -1.67 -7.85
CA GLY A 200 -35.58 -2.60 -7.00
C GLY A 200 -36.44 -3.56 -7.81
N ALA A 201 -37.20 -3.03 -8.78
CA ALA A 201 -38.02 -3.84 -9.69
C ALA A 201 -37.18 -4.81 -10.54
N ILE A 202 -36.04 -4.35 -11.10
CA ILE A 202 -35.14 -5.18 -11.91
C ILE A 202 -34.50 -6.32 -11.08
N LEU A 203 -34.14 -6.01 -9.84
CA LEU A 203 -33.38 -6.92 -8.98
C LEU A 203 -34.25 -7.74 -8.03
N GLY A 204 -35.57 -7.56 -8.04
CA GLY A 204 -36.52 -8.25 -7.16
C GLY A 204 -36.35 -7.89 -5.67
N ILE A 205 -36.00 -6.64 -5.35
CA ILE A 205 -35.81 -6.14 -3.97
C ILE A 205 -36.49 -4.80 -3.76
N SER A 206 -36.72 -4.40 -2.52
CA SER A 206 -37.31 -3.09 -2.21
C SER A 206 -36.34 -1.94 -2.55
N ALA A 207 -36.88 -0.74 -2.88
CA ALA A 207 -36.07 0.47 -3.06
C ALA A 207 -35.25 0.81 -1.80
N ARG A 208 -35.74 0.53 -0.60
CA ARG A 208 -35.02 0.67 0.67
C ARG A 208 -33.81 -0.26 0.74
N THR A 209 -33.93 -1.47 0.22
CA THR A 209 -32.80 -2.43 0.14
C THR A 209 -31.75 -1.96 -0.86
N VAL A 210 -32.18 -1.37 -2.00
CA VAL A 210 -31.28 -0.73 -2.97
C VAL A 210 -30.49 0.39 -2.32
N GLN A 211 -31.17 1.28 -1.59
CA GLN A 211 -30.52 2.38 -0.86
C GLN A 211 -29.46 1.86 0.13
N LYS A 212 -29.76 0.82 0.90
CA LYS A 212 -28.80 0.22 1.83
C LYS A 212 -27.57 -0.35 1.11
N HIS A 213 -27.74 -0.99 -0.05
CA HIS A 213 -26.62 -1.43 -0.86
C HIS A 213 -25.79 -0.26 -1.39
N LEU A 214 -26.43 0.86 -1.76
CA LEU A 214 -25.73 2.07 -2.22
C LEU A 214 -24.94 2.72 -1.09
N GLU A 215 -25.51 2.87 0.10
CA GLU A 215 -24.80 3.39 1.27
C GLU A 215 -23.51 2.60 1.56
N HIS A 216 -23.60 1.27 1.58
CA HIS A 216 -22.43 0.39 1.75
C HIS A 216 -21.44 0.53 0.58
N ALA A 217 -21.92 0.63 -0.64
CA ALA A 217 -21.08 0.81 -1.82
C ALA A 217 -20.34 2.17 -1.78
N TYR A 218 -21.02 3.26 -1.37
CA TYR A 218 -20.41 4.58 -1.24
C TYR A 218 -19.30 4.58 -0.19
N GLN A 219 -19.53 3.97 0.97
CA GLN A 219 -18.49 3.80 2.00
C GLN A 219 -17.27 3.03 1.46
N LYS A 220 -17.51 1.93 0.73
CA LYS A 220 -16.44 1.10 0.14
C LYS A 220 -15.66 1.82 -0.97
N LEU A 221 -16.33 2.65 -1.76
CA LEU A 221 -15.73 3.42 -2.85
C LEU A 221 -15.10 4.74 -2.37
N GLY A 222 -15.36 5.17 -1.13
CA GLY A 222 -14.92 6.46 -0.61
C GLY A 222 -15.54 7.62 -1.38
N VAL A 223 -16.84 7.53 -1.70
CA VAL A 223 -17.60 8.57 -2.40
C VAL A 223 -18.81 8.98 -1.58
N GLU A 224 -19.24 10.25 -1.71
CA GLU A 224 -20.28 10.82 -0.86
C GLU A 224 -21.68 10.85 -1.53
N ASN A 225 -21.72 10.65 -2.85
CA ASN A 225 -22.98 10.79 -3.58
C ASN A 225 -23.08 9.84 -4.78
N ARG A 226 -24.34 9.75 -5.29
CA ARG A 226 -24.72 8.87 -6.40
C ARG A 226 -23.93 9.13 -7.69
N THR A 227 -23.70 10.40 -8.02
CA THR A 227 -23.00 10.79 -9.25
C THR A 227 -21.53 10.35 -9.20
N ALA A 228 -20.85 10.60 -8.10
CA ALA A 228 -19.48 10.16 -7.90
C ALA A 228 -19.34 8.62 -7.93
N ALA A 229 -20.34 7.91 -7.36
CA ALA A 229 -20.38 6.45 -7.41
C ALA A 229 -20.59 5.91 -8.82
N ALA A 230 -21.48 6.52 -9.60
CA ALA A 230 -21.71 6.16 -11.01
C ALA A 230 -20.47 6.36 -11.86
N MET A 231 -19.78 7.50 -11.72
CA MET A 231 -18.51 7.76 -12.43
C MET A 231 -17.44 6.72 -12.08
N ARG A 232 -17.31 6.39 -10.80
CA ARG A 232 -16.33 5.41 -10.34
C ARG A 232 -16.63 3.99 -10.84
N ALA A 233 -17.90 3.63 -10.93
CA ALA A 233 -18.34 2.35 -11.48
C ALA A 233 -18.09 2.24 -12.99
N SER A 234 -18.21 3.34 -13.74
CA SER A 234 -17.95 3.38 -15.19
C SER A 234 -16.45 3.35 -15.54
N MET A 235 -15.57 3.65 -14.59
CA MET A 235 -14.11 3.64 -14.76
C MET A 235 -13.44 2.34 -14.28
N ALA A 236 -14.20 1.42 -13.68
CA ALA A 236 -13.70 0.11 -13.30
C ALA A 236 -13.65 -0.80 -14.54
N PRO A 237 -12.52 -1.48 -14.82
CA PRO A 237 -12.35 -2.34 -15.99
C PRO A 237 -13.23 -3.59 -15.94
#